data_0ed059720b70bff66e7aede8edcdc119
#
_entry.id   0ed059720b70bff66e7aede8edcdc119
#
_cell.length_a   1.000
_cell.length_b   1.000
_cell.length_c   1.000
_cell.angle_alpha   90.00
_cell.angle_beta   90.00
_cell.angle_gamma   90.00
#
_symmetry.space_group_name_H-M   'P 1'
#
loop_
_entity.id
_entity.type
_entity.pdbx_description
1 polymer ?
#
loop_
_entity_poly.entity_id
_entity_poly.type
_entity_poly.pdbx_seq_one_letter_code
_entity_poly.pdbx_strand_id
1 'polypeptide(L)'
;MKPDSKRNLFIMWFANFFVAGSMTMVLPFISLYIETFGNFSATYVQHWSGWTFAITFVAAFLFSPIWGRIGDLYGRKKILIASGLGMGLSIFLMGYVTSVWQLFMLRLFMGIFTGFIPMSQAFISTQTPKNIAGKVMGTLQTGSITGSLMGPMLGGILADQFGFAHTFKWTSISIFLSALLVLFTREIILQNKDDKITSYSSKAVILHIIRHPILLTVLLISALIQVAHFSIQPILSLYVSKLHGSENLAFFAGIAFSAGGLGNLMMARQWGKIADRYGYIKILIILLFMAGLFYLPGGFVTNYWQLVIIRFTLGVTIGGIIPVRIAYIRQEAPIAMQGEVLGYNTSLRFFGNIIGPVMGGLISGYFGFSAVFVTTSLLLILSGLILLLAMNRHTQVAGINLEKKRMPL
;
A
#
# COMPACT_ATOMS: atom_id res chain seq x y z
N MET A 1 -11.09 26.53 -7.10
CA MET A 1 -11.05 26.31 -5.61
C MET A 1 -11.16 27.64 -4.89
N LYS A 2 -11.94 27.69 -3.81
CA LYS A 2 -11.99 28.83 -2.89
C LYS A 2 -10.62 29.01 -2.20
N PRO A 3 -10.24 30.20 -1.72
CA PRO A 3 -8.95 30.42 -1.05
C PRO A 3 -8.69 29.45 0.11
N ASP A 4 -9.68 29.24 0.97
CA ASP A 4 -9.58 28.30 2.10
C ASP A 4 -9.34 26.84 1.65
N SER A 5 -9.98 26.42 0.55
CA SER A 5 -9.76 25.06 0.01
C SER A 5 -8.34 24.88 -0.57
N LYS A 6 -7.74 25.93 -1.16
CA LYS A 6 -6.34 25.90 -1.61
C LYS A 6 -5.38 25.79 -0.42
N ARG A 7 -5.63 26.58 0.64
CA ARG A 7 -4.87 26.52 1.88
C ARG A 7 -4.96 25.14 2.52
N ASN A 8 -6.17 24.56 2.60
CA ASN A 8 -6.37 23.22 3.12
C ASN A 8 -5.60 22.17 2.31
N LEU A 9 -5.61 22.25 0.98
CA LEU A 9 -4.85 21.35 0.11
C LEU A 9 -3.35 21.44 0.40
N PHE A 10 -2.81 22.65 0.55
CA PHE A 10 -1.39 22.87 0.85
C PHE A 10 -1.01 22.28 2.22
N ILE A 11 -1.80 22.56 3.26
CA ILE A 11 -1.59 22.02 4.60
C ILE A 11 -1.65 20.50 4.59
N MET A 12 -2.67 19.93 3.93
CA MET A 12 -2.86 18.47 3.88
C MET A 12 -1.81 17.77 3.03
N TRP A 13 -1.22 18.46 2.04
CA TRP A 13 -0.07 17.94 1.30
C TRP A 13 1.13 17.70 2.23
N PHE A 14 1.49 18.70 3.06
CA PHE A 14 2.57 18.56 4.04
C PHE A 14 2.22 17.54 5.14
N ALA A 15 0.99 17.57 5.65
CA ALA A 15 0.56 16.60 6.64
C ALA A 15 0.67 15.16 6.11
N ASN A 16 0.24 14.90 4.87
CA ASN A 16 0.38 13.59 4.22
C ASN A 16 1.85 13.23 3.95
N PHE A 17 2.69 14.21 3.59
CA PHE A 17 4.14 14.00 3.44
C PHE A 17 4.77 13.51 4.74
N PHE A 18 4.51 14.19 5.87
CA PHE A 18 5.04 13.80 7.17
C PHE A 18 4.48 12.46 7.64
N VAL A 19 3.17 12.22 7.52
CA VAL A 19 2.57 10.94 7.93
C VAL A 19 3.09 9.79 7.08
N ALA A 20 3.09 9.91 5.76
CA ALA A 20 3.55 8.86 4.88
C ALA A 20 5.05 8.58 5.04
N GLY A 21 5.86 9.66 5.18
CA GLY A 21 7.28 9.56 5.47
C GLY A 21 7.54 8.85 6.79
N SER A 22 6.87 9.26 7.85
CA SER A 22 7.00 8.65 9.19
C SER A 22 6.58 7.17 9.21
N MET A 23 5.48 6.83 8.54
CA MET A 23 5.04 5.43 8.46
C MET A 23 6.08 4.55 7.76
N THR A 24 6.71 5.04 6.70
CA THR A 24 7.70 4.27 5.95
C THR A 24 9.12 4.36 6.53
N MET A 25 9.42 5.41 7.31
CA MET A 25 10.71 5.63 7.98
C MET A 25 11.07 4.49 8.92
N VAL A 26 10.11 3.94 9.65
CA VAL A 26 10.34 2.88 10.64
C VAL A 26 10.22 1.47 10.06
N LEU A 27 9.68 1.31 8.86
CA LEU A 27 9.47 -0.01 8.26
C LEU A 27 10.77 -0.83 8.10
N PRO A 28 11.89 -0.26 7.61
CA PRO A 28 13.12 -1.01 7.43
C PRO A 28 13.72 -1.54 8.73
N PHE A 29 13.38 -0.95 9.88
CA PHE A 29 14.09 -1.23 11.13
C PHE A 29 13.38 -2.18 12.07
N ILE A 30 12.12 -2.55 11.82
CA ILE A 30 11.33 -3.36 12.75
C ILE A 30 12.04 -4.68 13.04
N SER A 31 12.54 -5.36 12.02
CA SER A 31 13.28 -6.62 12.18
C SER A 31 14.62 -6.42 12.90
N LEU A 32 15.36 -5.38 12.52
CA LEU A 32 16.63 -5.04 13.17
C LEU A 32 16.41 -4.59 14.62
N TYR A 33 15.33 -3.89 14.90
CA TYR A 33 14.97 -3.48 16.25
C TYR A 33 14.59 -4.66 17.14
N ILE A 34 13.90 -5.68 16.60
CA ILE A 34 13.61 -6.93 17.30
C ILE A 34 14.93 -7.64 17.72
N GLU A 35 15.95 -7.63 16.88
CA GLU A 35 17.27 -8.20 17.20
C GLU A 35 17.92 -7.54 18.41
N THR A 36 17.64 -6.28 18.69
CA THR A 36 18.23 -5.56 19.84
C THR A 36 17.63 -5.94 21.20
N PHE A 37 16.48 -6.64 21.24
CA PHE A 37 15.83 -6.99 22.52
C PHE A 37 16.41 -8.23 23.19
N GLY A 38 17.29 -8.98 22.54
CA GLY A 38 17.95 -10.15 23.11
C GLY A 38 18.60 -11.05 22.07
N ASN A 39 19.24 -12.11 22.54
CA ASN A 39 19.86 -13.11 21.68
C ASN A 39 18.81 -14.09 21.16
N PHE A 40 18.13 -13.71 20.09
CA PHE A 40 17.11 -14.53 19.44
C PHE A 40 17.69 -15.32 18.26
N SER A 41 17.09 -16.47 17.94
CA SER A 41 17.38 -17.17 16.69
C SER A 41 16.91 -16.34 15.49
N ALA A 42 17.60 -16.48 14.35
CA ALA A 42 17.19 -15.81 13.11
C ALA A 42 15.73 -16.13 12.72
N THR A 43 15.31 -17.39 12.92
CA THR A 43 13.93 -17.84 12.69
C THR A 43 12.93 -17.08 13.56
N TYR A 44 13.23 -16.88 14.86
CA TYR A 44 12.38 -16.11 15.77
C TYR A 44 12.21 -14.66 15.29
N VAL A 45 13.32 -13.99 14.94
CA VAL A 45 13.32 -12.61 14.45
C VAL A 45 12.46 -12.48 13.16
N GLN A 46 12.64 -13.40 12.23
CA GLN A 46 11.90 -13.39 10.96
C GLN A 46 10.40 -13.61 11.15
N HIS A 47 10.01 -14.57 11.99
CA HIS A 47 8.60 -14.83 12.33
C HIS A 47 7.96 -13.61 13.00
N TRP A 48 8.59 -13.08 14.05
CA TRP A 48 8.06 -11.94 14.78
C TRP A 48 8.05 -10.65 13.95
N SER A 49 9.00 -10.47 13.04
CA SER A 49 8.95 -9.39 12.06
C SER A 49 7.68 -9.47 11.22
N GLY A 50 7.38 -10.65 10.66
CA GLY A 50 6.17 -10.88 9.89
C GLY A 50 4.89 -10.57 10.66
N TRP A 51 4.76 -11.10 11.88
CA TRP A 51 3.59 -10.87 12.74
C TRP A 51 3.46 -9.40 13.16
N THR A 52 4.56 -8.73 13.50
CA THR A 52 4.58 -7.32 13.89
C THR A 52 4.19 -6.39 12.73
N PHE A 53 4.54 -6.73 11.49
CA PHE A 53 4.03 -6.03 10.31
C PHE A 53 2.53 -6.28 10.10
N ALA A 54 2.10 -7.53 10.15
CA ALA A 54 0.73 -7.93 9.85
C ALA A 54 -0.29 -7.35 10.83
N ILE A 55 0.02 -7.31 12.13
CA ILE A 55 -0.92 -6.90 13.17
C ILE A 55 -1.41 -5.45 13.00
N THR A 56 -0.56 -4.57 12.46
CA THR A 56 -0.96 -3.21 12.12
C THR A 56 -2.07 -3.18 11.07
N PHE A 57 -1.97 -4.04 10.07
CA PHE A 57 -2.98 -4.12 9.00
C PHE A 57 -4.26 -4.81 9.46
N VAL A 58 -4.18 -5.77 10.40
CA VAL A 58 -5.36 -6.35 11.06
C VAL A 58 -6.17 -5.25 11.76
N ALA A 59 -5.52 -4.46 12.59
CA ALA A 59 -6.18 -3.34 13.27
C ALA A 59 -6.71 -2.30 12.26
N ALA A 60 -5.92 -1.93 11.25
CA ALA A 60 -6.33 -1.00 10.21
C ALA A 60 -7.57 -1.48 9.45
N PHE A 61 -7.63 -2.77 9.12
CA PHE A 61 -8.77 -3.38 8.45
C PHE A 61 -10.05 -3.29 9.28
N LEU A 62 -9.96 -3.61 10.56
CA LEU A 62 -11.10 -3.60 11.48
C LEU A 62 -11.60 -2.19 11.79
N PHE A 63 -10.70 -1.23 12.00
CA PHE A 63 -11.02 0.10 12.47
C PHE A 63 -11.24 1.14 11.36
N SER A 64 -10.73 0.92 10.14
CA SER A 64 -10.89 1.88 9.04
C SER A 64 -12.35 2.22 8.70
N PRO A 65 -13.29 1.26 8.63
CA PRO A 65 -14.70 1.57 8.40
C PRO A 65 -15.32 2.38 9.55
N ILE A 66 -14.90 2.10 10.80
CA ILE A 66 -15.38 2.80 12.01
C ILE A 66 -14.99 4.27 11.94
N TRP A 67 -13.71 4.54 11.66
CA TRP A 67 -13.21 5.92 11.49
C TRP A 67 -13.87 6.66 10.33
N GLY A 68 -14.13 5.97 9.21
CA GLY A 68 -14.88 6.54 8.10
C GLY A 68 -16.25 7.03 8.53
N ARG A 69 -17.02 6.18 9.20
CA ARG A 69 -18.37 6.50 9.69
C ARG A 69 -18.36 7.62 10.75
N ILE A 70 -17.44 7.57 11.69
CA ILE A 70 -17.30 8.62 12.71
C ILE A 70 -16.91 9.95 12.06
N GLY A 71 -16.03 9.93 11.05
CA GLY A 71 -15.63 11.12 10.32
C GLY A 71 -16.78 11.78 9.53
N ASP A 72 -17.67 10.97 8.97
CA ASP A 72 -18.86 11.47 8.28
C ASP A 72 -19.92 12.08 9.26
N LEU A 73 -20.01 11.54 10.48
CA LEU A 73 -20.97 12.00 11.50
C LEU A 73 -20.46 13.20 12.30
N TYR A 74 -19.21 13.19 12.73
CA TYR A 74 -18.66 14.16 13.69
C TYR A 74 -17.64 15.14 13.09
N GLY A 75 -17.37 15.03 11.77
CA GLY A 75 -16.42 15.85 11.05
C GLY A 75 -15.06 15.15 10.88
N ARG A 76 -14.51 15.27 9.68
CA ARG A 76 -13.28 14.59 9.26
C ARG A 76 -12.02 15.19 9.89
N LYS A 77 -12.05 16.50 10.18
CA LYS A 77 -10.93 17.20 10.82
C LYS A 77 -10.61 16.60 12.21
N LYS A 78 -11.63 16.29 13.01
CA LYS A 78 -11.43 15.69 14.34
C LYS A 78 -10.76 14.31 14.24
N ILE A 79 -11.18 13.52 13.27
CA ILE A 79 -10.61 12.18 13.03
C ILE A 79 -9.16 12.26 12.54
N LEU A 80 -8.83 13.22 11.68
CA LEU A 80 -7.45 13.46 11.26
C LEU A 80 -6.54 13.78 12.45
N ILE A 81 -6.98 14.64 13.35
CA ILE A 81 -6.23 14.97 14.56
C ILE A 81 -6.08 13.75 15.47
N ALA A 82 -7.18 13.03 15.76
CA ALA A 82 -7.15 11.82 16.59
C ALA A 82 -6.24 10.74 16.00
N SER A 83 -6.31 10.52 14.68
CA SER A 83 -5.43 9.57 13.97
C SER A 83 -3.96 9.99 14.05
N GLY A 84 -3.65 11.27 13.82
CA GLY A 84 -2.28 11.78 13.95
C GLY A 84 -1.73 11.66 15.37
N LEU A 85 -2.53 12.03 16.39
CA LEU A 85 -2.12 11.91 17.80
C LEU A 85 -1.95 10.44 18.21
N GLY A 86 -2.88 9.55 17.86
CA GLY A 86 -2.80 8.13 18.18
C GLY A 86 -1.61 7.43 17.53
N MET A 87 -1.35 7.70 16.24
CA MET A 87 -0.15 7.19 15.55
C MET A 87 1.13 7.76 16.16
N GLY A 88 1.18 9.07 16.40
CA GLY A 88 2.33 9.73 16.99
C GLY A 88 2.68 9.17 18.35
N LEU A 89 1.66 8.97 19.21
CA LEU A 89 1.84 8.37 20.53
C LEU A 89 2.34 6.92 20.43
N SER A 90 1.74 6.12 19.54
CA SER A 90 2.17 4.74 19.32
C SER A 90 3.65 4.66 18.95
N ILE A 91 4.07 5.47 17.95
CA ILE A 91 5.46 5.48 17.47
C ILE A 91 6.40 6.03 18.54
N PHE A 92 5.99 7.07 19.29
CA PHE A 92 6.77 7.60 20.41
C PHE A 92 7.07 6.53 21.45
N LEU A 93 6.03 5.79 21.85
CA LEU A 93 6.15 4.71 22.84
C LEU A 93 6.99 3.54 22.33
N MET A 94 7.01 3.27 21.00
CA MET A 94 7.91 2.26 20.42
C MET A 94 9.40 2.57 20.67
N GLY A 95 9.76 3.83 20.91
CA GLY A 95 11.13 4.21 21.29
C GLY A 95 11.52 3.85 22.74
N TYR A 96 10.61 3.28 23.54
CA TYR A 96 10.86 2.88 24.93
C TYR A 96 10.62 1.38 25.19
N VAL A 97 10.23 0.62 24.16
CA VAL A 97 9.98 -0.81 24.33
C VAL A 97 11.28 -1.59 24.55
N THR A 98 11.17 -2.63 25.35
CA THR A 98 12.27 -3.54 25.70
C THR A 98 11.97 -5.00 25.34
N SER A 99 10.77 -5.26 24.75
CA SER A 99 10.38 -6.61 24.35
C SER A 99 9.60 -6.63 23.06
N VAL A 100 9.64 -7.77 22.36
CA VAL A 100 8.91 -7.98 21.11
C VAL A 100 7.40 -7.86 21.30
N TRP A 101 6.86 -8.30 22.43
CA TRP A 101 5.44 -8.21 22.76
C TRP A 101 4.97 -6.76 22.93
N GLN A 102 5.75 -5.90 23.57
CA GLN A 102 5.45 -4.48 23.69
C GLN A 102 5.41 -3.83 22.31
N LEU A 103 6.40 -4.13 21.45
CA LEU A 103 6.43 -3.64 20.07
C LEU A 103 5.20 -4.11 19.29
N PHE A 104 4.83 -5.39 19.39
CA PHE A 104 3.67 -5.97 18.74
C PHE A 104 2.37 -5.28 19.17
N MET A 105 2.17 -5.06 20.48
CA MET A 105 0.99 -4.38 21.00
C MET A 105 0.91 -2.91 20.57
N LEU A 106 2.02 -2.20 20.54
CA LEU A 106 2.06 -0.82 20.03
C LEU A 106 1.83 -0.76 18.51
N ARG A 107 2.24 -1.76 17.74
CA ARG A 107 1.92 -1.89 16.31
C ARG A 107 0.43 -2.18 16.09
N LEU A 108 -0.20 -2.98 16.94
CA LEU A 108 -1.66 -3.15 16.97
C LEU A 108 -2.35 -1.81 17.26
N PHE A 109 -1.93 -1.11 18.32
CA PHE A 109 -2.49 0.18 18.69
C PHE A 109 -2.31 1.23 17.57
N MET A 110 -1.12 1.31 16.97
CA MET A 110 -0.88 2.16 15.81
C MET A 110 -1.85 1.86 14.66
N GLY A 111 -2.12 0.57 14.40
CA GLY A 111 -3.03 0.14 13.35
C GLY A 111 -4.45 0.68 13.50
N ILE A 112 -4.93 0.87 14.73
CA ILE A 112 -6.24 1.48 15.01
C ILE A 112 -6.32 2.89 14.41
N PHE A 113 -5.22 3.63 14.41
CA PHE A 113 -5.17 5.05 13.98
C PHE A 113 -4.64 5.27 12.56
N THR A 114 -4.35 4.24 11.76
CA THR A 114 -3.75 4.38 10.41
C THR A 114 -4.67 4.98 9.34
N GLY A 115 -5.85 5.45 9.71
CA GLY A 115 -6.83 6.06 8.80
C GLY A 115 -6.52 7.47 8.29
N PHE A 116 -5.39 8.08 8.67
CA PHE A 116 -5.09 9.49 8.36
C PHE A 116 -5.10 9.80 6.86
N ILE A 117 -4.37 9.06 6.04
CA ILE A 117 -4.25 9.33 4.59
C ILE A 117 -5.58 9.18 3.84
N PRO A 118 -6.35 8.08 4.00
CA PRO A 118 -7.69 7.97 3.42
C PRO A 118 -8.63 9.07 3.90
N MET A 119 -8.60 9.44 5.18
CA MET A 119 -9.41 10.50 5.74
C MET A 119 -9.03 11.88 5.17
N SER A 120 -7.73 12.12 4.96
CA SER A 120 -7.21 13.32 4.29
C SER A 120 -7.75 13.45 2.87
N GLN A 121 -7.75 12.35 2.11
CA GLN A 121 -8.33 12.31 0.76
C GLN A 121 -9.84 12.60 0.80
N ALA A 122 -10.56 12.00 1.74
CA ALA A 122 -11.98 12.26 1.93
C ALA A 122 -12.24 13.73 2.34
N PHE A 123 -11.42 14.29 3.25
CA PHE A 123 -11.52 15.68 3.69
C PHE A 123 -11.32 16.68 2.53
N ILE A 124 -10.33 16.47 1.67
CA ILE A 124 -10.08 17.35 0.52
C ILE A 124 -11.12 17.13 -0.59
N SER A 125 -11.59 15.90 -0.80
CA SER A 125 -12.56 15.60 -1.85
C SER A 125 -13.90 16.33 -1.65
N THR A 126 -14.37 16.44 -0.40
CA THR A 126 -15.66 17.12 -0.07
C THR A 126 -15.67 18.63 -0.34
N GLN A 127 -14.49 19.26 -0.41
CA GLN A 127 -14.37 20.70 -0.67
C GLN A 127 -13.81 21.02 -2.07
N THR A 128 -13.72 19.99 -2.94
CA THR A 128 -13.17 20.12 -4.28
C THR A 128 -14.28 19.98 -5.32
N PRO A 129 -14.44 20.95 -6.26
CA PRO A 129 -15.37 20.83 -7.37
C PRO A 129 -15.04 19.63 -8.27
N LYS A 130 -16.09 18.95 -8.79
CA LYS A 130 -15.96 17.73 -9.61
C LYS A 130 -15.03 17.90 -10.82
N ASN A 131 -15.08 19.06 -11.50
CA ASN A 131 -14.31 19.34 -12.72
C ASN A 131 -12.79 19.41 -12.52
N ILE A 132 -12.30 19.59 -11.29
CA ILE A 132 -10.86 19.65 -10.95
C ILE A 132 -10.44 18.59 -9.94
N ALA A 133 -11.36 17.71 -9.55
CA ALA A 133 -11.11 16.72 -8.49
C ALA A 133 -9.88 15.85 -8.77
N GLY A 134 -9.73 15.37 -10.01
CA GLY A 134 -8.57 14.54 -10.40
C GLY A 134 -7.23 15.27 -10.19
N LYS A 135 -7.15 16.55 -10.61
CA LYS A 135 -5.92 17.36 -10.43
C LYS A 135 -5.60 17.58 -8.95
N VAL A 136 -6.62 17.89 -8.14
CA VAL A 136 -6.47 18.17 -6.71
C VAL A 136 -6.05 16.92 -5.95
N MET A 137 -6.71 15.78 -6.23
CA MET A 137 -6.36 14.49 -5.61
C MET A 137 -4.97 14.02 -6.04
N GLY A 138 -4.60 14.21 -7.31
CA GLY A 138 -3.25 13.93 -7.80
C GLY A 138 -2.20 14.77 -7.06
N THR A 139 -2.44 16.06 -6.87
CA THR A 139 -1.55 16.93 -6.08
C THR A 139 -1.44 16.46 -4.63
N LEU A 140 -2.56 16.13 -3.97
CA LEU A 140 -2.53 15.62 -2.60
C LEU A 140 -1.72 14.32 -2.49
N GLN A 141 -1.87 13.43 -3.48
CA GLN A 141 -1.18 12.14 -3.52
C GLN A 141 0.34 12.29 -3.66
N THR A 142 0.84 13.34 -4.35
CA THR A 142 2.29 13.56 -4.47
C THR A 142 2.95 13.78 -3.11
N GLY A 143 2.27 14.40 -2.14
CA GLY A 143 2.77 14.53 -0.77
C GLY A 143 3.03 13.16 -0.13
N SER A 144 2.05 12.26 -0.17
CA SER A 144 2.19 10.91 0.37
C SER A 144 3.29 10.10 -0.35
N ILE A 145 3.37 10.19 -1.67
CA ILE A 145 4.38 9.46 -2.46
C ILE A 145 5.79 9.96 -2.12
N THR A 146 5.99 11.28 -2.09
CA THR A 146 7.30 11.86 -1.77
C THR A 146 7.73 11.51 -0.35
N GLY A 147 6.81 11.60 0.62
CA GLY A 147 7.07 11.18 1.99
C GLY A 147 7.48 9.72 2.08
N SER A 148 6.71 8.83 1.46
CA SER A 148 6.99 7.39 1.45
C SER A 148 8.31 7.02 0.78
N LEU A 149 8.74 7.80 -0.21
CA LEU A 149 10.00 7.58 -0.90
C LEU A 149 11.21 7.99 -0.04
N MET A 150 11.09 9.15 0.64
CA MET A 150 12.18 9.70 1.45
C MET A 150 12.27 9.03 2.83
N GLY A 151 11.14 8.56 3.36
CA GLY A 151 11.04 8.00 4.71
C GLY A 151 12.10 6.95 5.02
N PRO A 152 12.19 5.84 4.27
CA PRO A 152 13.13 4.76 4.57
C PRO A 152 14.59 5.20 4.59
N MET A 153 15.01 6.08 3.67
CA MET A 153 16.38 6.58 3.61
C MET A 153 16.69 7.52 4.78
N LEU A 154 15.79 8.48 5.07
CA LEU A 154 15.96 9.39 6.21
C LEU A 154 15.96 8.64 7.54
N GLY A 155 15.07 7.66 7.67
CA GLY A 155 15.02 6.82 8.85
C GLY A 155 16.29 5.99 9.01
N GLY A 156 16.89 5.50 7.91
CA GLY A 156 18.17 4.79 7.91
C GLY A 156 19.30 5.64 8.49
N ILE A 157 19.43 6.87 7.99
CA ILE A 157 20.42 7.82 8.50
C ILE A 157 20.24 8.07 10.00
N LEU A 158 18.99 8.31 10.44
CA LEU A 158 18.71 8.55 11.85
C LEU A 158 18.98 7.32 12.71
N ALA A 159 18.67 6.13 12.23
CA ALA A 159 18.87 4.88 12.98
C ALA A 159 20.36 4.54 13.15
N ASP A 160 21.16 4.75 12.12
CA ASP A 160 22.62 4.50 12.18
C ASP A 160 23.34 5.55 13.06
N GLN A 161 22.89 6.82 13.06
CA GLN A 161 23.52 7.88 13.84
C GLN A 161 23.04 7.93 15.30
N PHE A 162 21.76 7.70 15.56
CA PHE A 162 21.14 7.93 16.87
C PHE A 162 20.53 6.67 17.48
N GLY A 163 20.55 5.56 16.75
CA GLY A 163 19.91 4.30 17.15
C GLY A 163 18.41 4.26 16.92
N PHE A 164 17.83 3.06 16.93
CA PHE A 164 16.43 2.82 16.61
C PHE A 164 15.46 3.53 17.57
N ALA A 165 15.73 3.49 18.87
CA ALA A 165 14.86 4.11 19.88
C ALA A 165 14.69 5.61 19.66
N HIS A 166 15.75 6.35 19.35
CA HIS A 166 15.69 7.77 19.06
C HIS A 166 15.02 8.04 17.71
N THR A 167 15.25 7.18 16.72
CA THR A 167 14.56 7.29 15.42
C THR A 167 13.05 7.22 15.57
N PHE A 168 12.49 6.32 16.39
CA PHE A 168 11.06 6.30 16.69
C PHE A 168 10.59 7.62 17.34
N LYS A 169 11.35 8.19 18.27
CA LYS A 169 11.03 9.47 18.93
C LYS A 169 11.01 10.62 17.92
N TRP A 170 12.02 10.75 17.06
CA TRP A 170 12.06 11.79 16.01
C TRP A 170 10.94 11.61 14.98
N THR A 171 10.66 10.37 14.58
CA THR A 171 9.56 10.04 13.69
C THR A 171 8.21 10.47 14.26
N SER A 172 7.98 10.28 15.56
CA SER A 172 6.74 10.69 16.23
C SER A 172 6.53 12.20 16.20
N ILE A 173 7.59 13.00 16.32
CA ILE A 173 7.52 14.47 16.22
C ILE A 173 6.96 14.88 14.86
N SER A 174 7.40 14.25 13.77
CA SER A 174 6.89 14.55 12.43
C SER A 174 5.38 14.26 12.30
N ILE A 175 4.88 13.20 12.97
CA ILE A 175 3.44 12.89 12.97
C ILE A 175 2.68 13.88 13.87
N PHE A 176 3.20 14.24 15.03
CA PHE A 176 2.58 15.27 15.88
C PHE A 176 2.52 16.61 15.15
N LEU A 177 3.58 16.97 14.40
CA LEU A 177 3.57 18.15 13.55
C LEU A 177 2.46 18.08 12.50
N SER A 178 2.24 16.92 11.88
CA SER A 178 1.14 16.74 10.92
C SER A 178 -0.23 16.95 11.57
N ALA A 179 -0.44 16.41 12.78
CA ALA A 179 -1.68 16.62 13.53
C ALA A 179 -1.87 18.11 13.91
N LEU A 180 -0.80 18.80 14.28
CA LEU A 180 -0.79 20.23 14.52
C LEU A 180 -1.16 21.03 13.27
N LEU A 181 -0.59 20.69 12.12
CA LEU A 181 -0.92 21.35 10.84
C LEU A 181 -2.41 21.22 10.52
N VAL A 182 -3.06 20.11 10.83
CA VAL A 182 -4.50 19.91 10.61
C VAL A 182 -5.34 20.91 11.43
N LEU A 183 -4.87 21.40 12.58
CA LEU A 183 -5.59 22.42 13.38
C LEU A 183 -5.84 23.69 12.57
N PHE A 184 -4.94 24.05 11.66
CA PHE A 184 -5.05 25.26 10.83
C PHE A 184 -5.96 25.06 9.59
N THR A 185 -6.51 23.87 9.36
CA THR A 185 -7.49 23.64 8.30
C THR A 185 -8.90 24.04 8.74
N ARG A 186 -9.74 24.39 7.76
CA ARG A 186 -11.19 24.62 7.96
C ARG A 186 -11.97 23.55 7.23
N GLU A 187 -12.89 22.90 7.92
CA GLU A 187 -13.79 21.94 7.30
C GLU A 187 -14.89 22.67 6.51
N ILE A 188 -14.92 22.45 5.19
CA ILE A 188 -15.86 23.06 4.27
C ILE A 188 -16.59 21.93 3.56
N ILE A 189 -17.89 21.82 3.78
CA ILE A 189 -18.73 20.85 3.09
C ILE A 189 -19.42 21.59 1.94
N LEU A 190 -19.10 21.22 0.71
CA LEU A 190 -19.88 21.64 -0.45
C LEU A 190 -21.10 20.73 -0.52
N GLN A 191 -22.25 21.21 -0.01
CA GLN A 191 -23.53 20.52 -0.18
C GLN A 191 -23.91 20.54 -1.67
N ASN A 192 -23.67 19.44 -2.36
CA ASN A 192 -24.32 19.20 -3.65
C ASN A 192 -25.73 18.68 -3.36
N LYS A 193 -26.75 19.55 -3.47
CA LYS A 193 -28.16 19.21 -3.25
C LYS A 193 -28.75 18.24 -4.28
N ASP A 194 -28.07 17.95 -5.39
CA ASP A 194 -28.65 17.28 -6.55
C ASP A 194 -28.18 15.84 -6.82
N ASP A 195 -27.32 15.25 -5.98
CA ASP A 195 -26.91 13.87 -6.17
C ASP A 195 -27.88 12.90 -5.47
N LYS A 196 -29.07 12.68 -6.04
CA LYS A 196 -29.76 11.38 -5.90
C LYS A 196 -28.90 10.34 -6.62
N ILE A 197 -27.80 9.91 -6.00
CA ILE A 197 -27.09 8.70 -6.42
C ILE A 197 -28.08 7.57 -6.20
N THR A 198 -28.57 6.97 -7.28
CA THR A 198 -29.33 5.71 -7.20
C THR A 198 -28.44 4.71 -6.46
N SER A 199 -28.75 4.51 -5.19
CA SER A 199 -28.03 3.57 -4.33
C SER A 199 -28.41 2.15 -4.75
N TYR A 200 -27.48 1.42 -5.33
CA TYR A 200 -27.66 -0.01 -5.56
C TYR A 200 -27.53 -0.75 -4.22
N SER A 201 -28.33 -1.81 -4.07
CA SER A 201 -28.15 -2.72 -2.94
C SER A 201 -26.78 -3.43 -3.04
N SER A 202 -26.08 -3.61 -1.92
CA SER A 202 -24.80 -4.36 -1.88
C SER A 202 -24.93 -5.75 -2.51
N LYS A 203 -26.10 -6.38 -2.42
CA LYS A 203 -26.38 -7.65 -3.14
C LYS A 203 -26.29 -7.50 -4.65
N ALA A 204 -26.77 -6.39 -5.21
CA ALA A 204 -26.71 -6.14 -6.65
C ALA A 204 -25.25 -5.89 -7.11
N VAL A 205 -24.44 -5.21 -6.29
CA VAL A 205 -23.01 -4.99 -6.57
C VAL A 205 -22.23 -6.30 -6.54
N ILE A 206 -22.45 -7.13 -5.52
CA ILE A 206 -21.81 -8.46 -5.41
C ILE A 206 -22.23 -9.34 -6.61
N LEU A 207 -23.53 -9.35 -6.98
CA LEU A 207 -24.00 -10.11 -8.11
C LEU A 207 -23.40 -9.61 -9.45
N HIS A 208 -23.22 -8.28 -9.60
CA HIS A 208 -22.53 -7.70 -10.75
C HIS A 208 -21.08 -8.21 -10.82
N ILE A 209 -20.34 -8.18 -9.70
CA ILE A 209 -18.96 -8.69 -9.64
C ILE A 209 -18.88 -10.17 -10.02
N ILE A 210 -19.77 -11.00 -9.49
CA ILE A 210 -19.78 -12.47 -9.77
C ILE A 210 -20.12 -12.75 -11.23
N ARG A 211 -21.00 -11.95 -11.85
CA ARG A 211 -21.39 -12.11 -13.26
C ARG A 211 -20.32 -11.62 -14.24
N HIS A 212 -19.34 -10.83 -13.79
CA HIS A 212 -18.22 -10.36 -14.61
C HIS A 212 -16.92 -11.10 -14.25
N PRO A 213 -16.61 -12.23 -14.90
CA PRO A 213 -15.53 -13.13 -14.48
C PRO A 213 -14.15 -12.45 -14.49
N ILE A 214 -13.89 -11.53 -15.43
CA ILE A 214 -12.62 -10.79 -15.46
C ILE A 214 -12.54 -9.82 -14.27
N LEU A 215 -13.63 -9.10 -13.96
CA LEU A 215 -13.67 -8.19 -12.81
C LEU A 215 -13.46 -8.94 -11.48
N LEU A 216 -14.16 -10.07 -11.31
CA LEU A 216 -13.97 -10.93 -10.15
C LEU A 216 -12.51 -11.40 -10.03
N THR A 217 -11.93 -11.87 -11.15
CA THR A 217 -10.54 -12.32 -11.19
C THR A 217 -9.58 -11.19 -10.81
N VAL A 218 -9.75 -9.99 -11.37
CA VAL A 218 -8.92 -8.81 -11.04
C VAL A 218 -9.02 -8.45 -9.56
N LEU A 219 -10.18 -8.57 -8.95
CA LEU A 219 -10.37 -8.35 -7.52
C LEU A 219 -9.64 -9.42 -6.69
N LEU A 220 -9.79 -10.71 -7.03
CA LEU A 220 -9.14 -11.80 -6.30
C LEU A 220 -7.62 -11.76 -6.41
N ILE A 221 -7.07 -11.53 -7.61
CA ILE A 221 -5.61 -11.41 -7.79
C ILE A 221 -5.05 -10.16 -7.09
N SER A 222 -5.89 -9.16 -6.77
CA SER A 222 -5.46 -8.01 -5.98
C SER A 222 -4.95 -8.41 -4.60
N ALA A 223 -5.54 -9.42 -3.98
CA ALA A 223 -5.04 -9.98 -2.73
C ALA A 223 -3.69 -10.69 -2.95
N LEU A 224 -3.58 -11.54 -3.98
CA LEU A 224 -2.34 -12.27 -4.28
C LEU A 224 -1.16 -11.33 -4.59
N ILE A 225 -1.40 -10.29 -5.40
CA ILE A 225 -0.40 -9.25 -5.69
C ILE A 225 0.08 -8.59 -4.39
N GLN A 226 -0.86 -8.32 -3.48
CA GLN A 226 -0.54 -7.64 -2.23
C GLN A 226 0.20 -8.57 -1.26
N VAL A 227 -0.19 -9.86 -1.20
CA VAL A 227 0.57 -10.90 -0.48
C VAL A 227 2.01 -10.94 -0.99
N ALA A 228 2.19 -11.04 -2.31
CA ALA A 228 3.49 -11.06 -2.95
C ALA A 228 4.33 -9.81 -2.61
N HIS A 229 3.74 -8.63 -2.72
CA HIS A 229 4.44 -7.36 -2.47
C HIS A 229 4.86 -7.20 -1.00
N PHE A 230 4.01 -7.61 -0.05
CA PHE A 230 4.26 -7.43 1.38
C PHE A 230 5.03 -8.59 2.03
N SER A 231 5.21 -9.73 1.36
CA SER A 231 5.99 -10.86 1.90
C SER A 231 7.47 -10.53 2.13
N ILE A 232 8.04 -9.66 1.31
CA ILE A 232 9.47 -9.30 1.38
C ILE A 232 9.72 -8.16 2.37
N GLN A 233 8.71 -7.33 2.67
CA GLN A 233 8.87 -6.13 3.49
C GLN A 233 9.51 -6.41 4.87
N PRO A 234 9.03 -7.38 5.68
CA PRO A 234 9.57 -7.61 7.03
C PRO A 234 10.98 -8.20 7.04
N ILE A 235 11.42 -8.82 5.96
CA ILE A 235 12.69 -9.55 5.90
C ILE A 235 13.78 -8.82 5.09
N LEU A 236 13.42 -7.72 4.41
CA LEU A 236 14.33 -7.05 3.48
C LEU A 236 15.59 -6.55 4.18
N SER A 237 15.46 -5.94 5.36
CA SER A 237 16.61 -5.43 6.12
C SER A 237 17.52 -6.54 6.61
N LEU A 238 16.96 -7.68 7.03
CA LEU A 238 17.74 -8.87 7.41
C LEU A 238 18.48 -9.44 6.18
N TYR A 239 17.87 -9.38 5.01
CA TYR A 239 18.53 -9.80 3.77
C TYR A 239 19.64 -8.83 3.36
N VAL A 240 19.43 -7.52 3.54
CA VAL A 240 20.49 -6.50 3.36
C VAL A 240 21.64 -6.76 4.35
N SER A 241 21.36 -7.05 5.61
CA SER A 241 22.38 -7.42 6.61
C SER A 241 23.25 -8.59 6.14
N LYS A 242 22.63 -9.62 5.56
CA LYS A 242 23.38 -10.78 5.01
C LYS A 242 24.28 -10.42 3.82
N LEU A 243 23.87 -9.47 2.97
CA LEU A 243 24.59 -9.11 1.73
C LEU A 243 25.63 -8.00 1.92
N HIS A 244 25.38 -7.08 2.85
CA HIS A 244 26.20 -5.88 3.07
C HIS A 244 27.04 -5.93 4.35
N GLY A 245 26.55 -6.65 5.36
CA GLY A 245 27.11 -6.64 6.71
C GLY A 245 26.42 -5.64 7.63
N SER A 246 27.07 -5.33 8.77
CA SER A 246 26.48 -4.53 9.84
C SER A 246 26.78 -3.03 9.77
N GLU A 247 27.73 -2.60 8.92
CA GLU A 247 28.13 -1.20 8.84
C GLU A 247 27.06 -0.35 8.13
N ASN A 248 26.60 0.73 8.78
CA ASN A 248 25.52 1.61 8.26
C ASN A 248 24.30 0.83 7.72
N LEU A 249 23.97 -0.27 8.38
CA LEU A 249 22.98 -1.24 7.89
C LEU A 249 21.60 -0.62 7.68
N ALA A 250 21.16 0.26 8.58
CA ALA A 250 19.86 0.88 8.48
C ALA A 250 19.76 1.83 7.26
N PHE A 251 20.83 2.54 6.95
CA PHE A 251 20.91 3.39 5.75
C PHE A 251 20.83 2.55 4.47
N PHE A 252 21.60 1.47 4.37
CA PHE A 252 21.57 0.59 3.20
C PHE A 252 20.21 -0.15 3.06
N ALA A 253 19.60 -0.55 4.16
CA ALA A 253 18.24 -1.08 4.15
C ALA A 253 17.26 -0.01 3.65
N GLY A 254 17.37 1.23 4.11
CA GLY A 254 16.56 2.36 3.64
C GLY A 254 16.67 2.61 2.13
N ILE A 255 17.88 2.55 1.56
CA ILE A 255 18.12 2.64 0.11
C ILE A 255 17.41 1.50 -0.63
N ALA A 256 17.54 0.26 -0.16
CA ALA A 256 16.90 -0.90 -0.80
C ALA A 256 15.35 -0.78 -0.81
N PHE A 257 14.75 -0.21 0.26
CA PHE A 257 13.33 0.10 0.30
C PHE A 257 12.97 1.23 -0.67
N SER A 258 13.72 2.34 -0.66
CA SER A 258 13.47 3.53 -1.49
C SER A 258 13.67 3.26 -2.98
N ALA A 259 14.57 2.37 -3.36
CA ALA A 259 14.83 2.00 -4.76
C ALA A 259 13.56 1.49 -5.46
N GLY A 260 12.77 0.64 -4.78
CA GLY A 260 11.47 0.19 -5.30
C GLY A 260 10.46 1.32 -5.45
N GLY A 261 10.41 2.24 -4.48
CA GLY A 261 9.56 3.43 -4.53
C GLY A 261 9.92 4.37 -5.68
N LEU A 262 11.22 4.55 -5.95
CA LEU A 262 11.71 5.38 -7.05
C LEU A 262 11.32 4.80 -8.42
N GLY A 263 11.51 3.51 -8.64
CA GLY A 263 11.08 2.83 -9.87
C GLY A 263 9.57 2.98 -10.11
N ASN A 264 8.77 2.81 -9.05
CA ASN A 264 7.33 3.01 -9.10
C ASN A 264 6.96 4.44 -9.52
N LEU A 265 7.55 5.46 -8.88
CA LEU A 265 7.28 6.86 -9.17
C LEU A 265 7.59 7.22 -10.64
N MET A 266 8.70 6.73 -11.16
CA MET A 266 9.14 7.02 -12.53
C MET A 266 8.21 6.44 -13.59
N MET A 267 7.66 5.25 -13.37
CA MET A 267 6.96 4.50 -14.41
C MET A 267 5.44 4.43 -14.27
N ALA A 268 4.87 4.78 -13.11
CA ALA A 268 3.43 4.69 -12.87
C ALA A 268 2.59 5.44 -13.92
N ARG A 269 3.02 6.65 -14.32
CA ARG A 269 2.33 7.45 -15.35
C ARG A 269 2.47 6.85 -16.74
N GLN A 270 3.65 6.35 -17.09
CA GLN A 270 3.94 5.76 -18.40
C GLN A 270 3.13 4.49 -18.61
N TRP A 271 3.07 3.62 -17.59
CA TRP A 271 2.24 2.41 -17.65
C TRP A 271 0.75 2.72 -17.80
N GLY A 272 0.25 3.80 -17.16
CA GLY A 272 -1.12 4.26 -17.37
C GLY A 272 -1.38 4.59 -18.84
N LYS A 273 -0.53 5.42 -19.47
CA LYS A 273 -0.66 5.76 -20.88
C LYS A 273 -0.56 4.57 -21.83
N ILE A 274 0.34 3.62 -21.52
CA ILE A 274 0.49 2.39 -22.31
C ILE A 274 -0.79 1.55 -22.19
N ALA A 275 -1.34 1.44 -20.99
CA ALA A 275 -2.57 0.69 -20.74
C ALA A 275 -3.80 1.33 -21.40
N ASP A 276 -3.88 2.67 -21.44
CA ASP A 276 -4.93 3.40 -22.17
C ASP A 276 -4.91 3.06 -23.68
N ARG A 277 -3.70 2.86 -24.25
CA ARG A 277 -3.54 2.57 -25.68
C ARG A 277 -3.73 1.09 -26.03
N TYR A 278 -3.23 0.17 -25.21
CA TYR A 278 -3.17 -1.26 -25.53
C TYR A 278 -4.18 -2.13 -24.77
N GLY A 279 -4.91 -1.52 -23.81
CA GLY A 279 -5.92 -2.16 -22.98
C GLY A 279 -5.38 -2.59 -21.62
N TYR A 280 -6.18 -2.32 -20.56
CA TYR A 280 -5.76 -2.49 -19.16
C TYR A 280 -5.43 -3.94 -18.79
N ILE A 281 -6.25 -4.91 -19.22
CA ILE A 281 -6.04 -6.33 -18.86
C ILE A 281 -4.77 -6.88 -19.51
N LYS A 282 -4.50 -6.58 -20.79
CA LYS A 282 -3.30 -7.04 -21.48
C LYS A 282 -2.04 -6.52 -20.77
N ILE A 283 -2.02 -5.23 -20.46
CA ILE A 283 -0.88 -4.61 -19.77
C ILE A 283 -0.74 -5.14 -18.34
N LEU A 284 -1.84 -5.38 -17.62
CA LEU A 284 -1.80 -5.96 -16.29
C LEU A 284 -1.19 -7.37 -16.30
N ILE A 285 -1.54 -8.21 -17.28
CA ILE A 285 -0.95 -9.55 -17.49
C ILE A 285 0.56 -9.44 -17.73
N ILE A 286 0.98 -8.57 -18.63
CA ILE A 286 2.40 -8.35 -18.93
C ILE A 286 3.16 -7.92 -17.69
N LEU A 287 2.61 -6.96 -16.93
CA LEU A 287 3.23 -6.46 -15.71
C LEU A 287 3.35 -7.54 -14.62
N LEU A 288 2.36 -8.43 -14.51
CA LEU A 288 2.40 -9.54 -13.54
C LEU A 288 3.50 -10.55 -13.90
N PHE A 289 3.64 -10.92 -15.17
CA PHE A 289 4.73 -11.80 -15.62
C PHE A 289 6.09 -11.13 -15.47
N MET A 290 6.22 -9.85 -15.84
CA MET A 290 7.47 -9.09 -15.65
C MET A 290 7.85 -9.01 -14.17
N ALA A 291 6.90 -8.69 -13.29
CA ALA A 291 7.16 -8.63 -11.85
C ALA A 291 7.58 -10.01 -11.31
N GLY A 292 6.89 -11.08 -11.69
CA GLY A 292 7.28 -12.44 -11.33
C GLY A 292 8.70 -12.79 -11.79
N LEU A 293 9.02 -12.47 -13.04
CA LEU A 293 10.36 -12.72 -13.60
C LEU A 293 11.45 -11.93 -12.88
N PHE A 294 11.20 -10.67 -12.52
CA PHE A 294 12.16 -9.83 -11.80
C PHE A 294 12.28 -10.15 -10.31
N TYR A 295 11.26 -10.77 -9.70
CA TYR A 295 11.39 -11.26 -8.32
C TYR A 295 12.32 -12.47 -8.21
N LEU A 296 12.31 -13.36 -9.22
CA LEU A 296 13.05 -14.63 -9.15
C LEU A 296 14.55 -14.44 -8.88
N PRO A 297 15.31 -13.61 -9.64
CA PRO A 297 16.74 -13.42 -9.39
C PRO A 297 17.03 -12.76 -8.03
N GLY A 298 16.05 -12.07 -7.42
CA GLY A 298 16.21 -11.45 -6.10
C GLY A 298 16.56 -12.44 -4.98
N GLY A 299 16.19 -13.71 -5.13
CA GLY A 299 16.55 -14.77 -4.19
C GLY A 299 17.97 -15.32 -4.34
N PHE A 300 18.66 -14.97 -5.42
CA PHE A 300 19.97 -15.55 -5.78
C PHE A 300 21.07 -14.49 -5.92
N VAL A 301 20.81 -13.25 -5.49
CA VAL A 301 21.81 -12.19 -5.48
C VAL A 301 22.91 -12.49 -4.48
N THR A 302 24.13 -12.17 -4.86
CA THR A 302 25.35 -12.36 -4.03
C THR A 302 25.91 -11.03 -3.55
N ASN A 303 25.39 -9.90 -4.05
CA ASN A 303 25.86 -8.56 -3.77
C ASN A 303 24.68 -7.62 -3.48
N TYR A 304 24.89 -6.69 -2.55
CA TYR A 304 23.90 -5.69 -2.18
C TYR A 304 23.40 -4.85 -3.36
N TRP A 305 24.28 -4.40 -4.26
CA TRP A 305 23.89 -3.57 -5.40
C TRP A 305 23.01 -4.31 -6.42
N GLN A 306 23.21 -5.62 -6.58
CA GLN A 306 22.29 -6.46 -7.37
C GLN A 306 20.88 -6.43 -6.79
N LEU A 307 20.75 -6.51 -5.46
CA LEU A 307 19.47 -6.41 -4.77
C LEU A 307 18.82 -5.04 -5.02
N VAL A 308 19.59 -3.95 -4.93
CA VAL A 308 19.08 -2.57 -5.17
C VAL A 308 18.57 -2.43 -6.61
N ILE A 309 19.31 -2.93 -7.61
CA ILE A 309 18.88 -2.91 -9.02
C ILE A 309 17.59 -3.71 -9.21
N ILE A 310 17.49 -4.90 -8.64
CA ILE A 310 16.27 -5.72 -8.69
C ILE A 310 15.11 -4.99 -8.00
N ARG A 311 15.32 -4.39 -6.84
CA ARG A 311 14.30 -3.60 -6.15
C ARG A 311 13.81 -2.43 -7.01
N PHE A 312 14.70 -1.75 -7.70
CA PHE A 312 14.35 -0.68 -8.63
C PHE A 312 13.52 -1.20 -9.82
N THR A 313 13.96 -2.27 -10.49
CA THR A 313 13.24 -2.86 -11.62
C THR A 313 11.87 -3.42 -11.22
N LEU A 314 11.76 -4.00 -10.01
CA LEU A 314 10.49 -4.37 -9.42
C LEU A 314 9.58 -3.15 -9.20
N GLY A 315 10.14 -2.04 -8.74
CA GLY A 315 9.42 -0.78 -8.60
C GLY A 315 8.85 -0.29 -9.94
N VAL A 316 9.63 -0.37 -11.01
CA VAL A 316 9.21 -0.04 -12.38
C VAL A 316 7.98 -0.86 -12.80
N THR A 317 7.95 -2.15 -12.52
CA THR A 317 6.82 -3.03 -12.89
C THR A 317 5.61 -2.87 -11.98
N ILE A 318 5.82 -2.87 -10.67
CA ILE A 318 4.75 -2.74 -9.67
C ILE A 318 4.07 -1.37 -9.77
N GLY A 319 4.82 -0.34 -10.15
CA GLY A 319 4.31 1.01 -10.39
C GLY A 319 3.18 1.08 -11.43
N GLY A 320 3.12 0.12 -12.36
CA GLY A 320 2.02 -0.01 -13.31
C GLY A 320 0.84 -0.82 -12.81
N ILE A 321 1.08 -1.82 -11.98
CA ILE A 321 0.04 -2.78 -11.55
C ILE A 321 -1.11 -2.08 -10.83
N ILE A 322 -0.80 -1.16 -9.90
CA ILE A 322 -1.82 -0.49 -9.08
C ILE A 322 -2.71 0.43 -9.92
N PRO A 323 -2.17 1.42 -10.69
CA PRO A 323 -3.00 2.34 -11.45
C PRO A 323 -3.77 1.64 -12.59
N VAL A 324 -3.14 0.71 -13.31
CA VAL A 324 -3.76 -0.04 -14.41
C VAL A 324 -4.97 -0.86 -13.91
N ARG A 325 -4.82 -1.54 -12.78
CA ARG A 325 -5.90 -2.29 -12.14
C ARG A 325 -7.06 -1.40 -11.71
N ILE A 326 -6.78 -0.26 -11.07
CA ILE A 326 -7.81 0.68 -10.63
C ILE A 326 -8.54 1.28 -11.83
N ALA A 327 -7.82 1.60 -12.91
CA ALA A 327 -8.40 2.11 -14.15
C ALA A 327 -9.35 1.08 -14.78
N TYR A 328 -8.95 -0.20 -14.83
CA TYR A 328 -9.81 -1.29 -15.29
C TYR A 328 -11.08 -1.42 -14.45
N ILE A 329 -10.97 -1.44 -13.12
CA ILE A 329 -12.13 -1.52 -12.24
C ILE A 329 -13.10 -0.36 -12.49
N ARG A 330 -12.58 0.85 -12.69
CA ARG A 330 -13.41 2.03 -13.00
C ARG A 330 -14.06 1.95 -14.37
N GLN A 331 -13.41 1.37 -15.36
CA GLN A 331 -13.98 1.19 -16.70
C GLN A 331 -15.11 0.17 -16.69
N GLU A 332 -14.94 -0.94 -15.96
CA GLU A 332 -15.88 -2.07 -15.99
C GLU A 332 -17.08 -1.88 -15.07
N ALA A 333 -16.86 -1.27 -13.90
CA ALA A 333 -17.92 -1.07 -12.92
C ALA A 333 -18.80 0.14 -13.30
N PRO A 334 -20.15 0.01 -13.30
CA PRO A 334 -21.07 1.13 -13.47
C PRO A 334 -20.75 2.25 -12.47
N ILE A 335 -20.87 3.52 -12.90
CA ILE A 335 -20.49 4.69 -12.10
C ILE A 335 -21.08 4.65 -10.69
N ALA A 336 -22.35 4.26 -10.56
CA ALA A 336 -23.05 4.19 -9.28
C ALA A 336 -22.57 3.03 -8.37
N MET A 337 -21.85 2.02 -8.91
CA MET A 337 -21.29 0.90 -8.16
C MET A 337 -19.79 1.02 -7.92
N GLN A 338 -19.08 1.94 -8.60
CA GLN A 338 -17.62 2.04 -8.57
C GLN A 338 -17.06 2.21 -7.16
N GLY A 339 -17.73 3.00 -6.31
CA GLY A 339 -17.29 3.23 -4.94
C GLY A 339 -17.22 1.93 -4.12
N GLU A 340 -18.28 1.10 -4.22
CA GLU A 340 -18.37 -0.15 -3.48
C GLU A 340 -17.41 -1.22 -4.05
N VAL A 341 -17.29 -1.33 -5.38
CA VAL A 341 -16.33 -2.25 -6.03
C VAL A 341 -14.88 -1.90 -5.66
N LEU A 342 -14.52 -0.62 -5.62
CA LEU A 342 -13.21 -0.17 -5.15
C LEU A 342 -13.03 -0.40 -3.64
N GLY A 343 -14.11 -0.35 -2.87
CA GLY A 343 -14.12 -0.75 -1.46
C GLY A 343 -13.75 -2.22 -1.28
N TYR A 344 -14.39 -3.13 -2.03
CA TYR A 344 -14.04 -4.56 -2.03
C TYR A 344 -12.58 -4.80 -2.46
N ASN A 345 -12.11 -4.09 -3.50
CA ASN A 345 -10.70 -4.15 -3.90
C ASN A 345 -9.76 -3.73 -2.76
N THR A 346 -10.11 -2.71 -2.01
CA THR A 346 -9.31 -2.24 -0.87
C THR A 346 -9.31 -3.24 0.27
N SER A 347 -10.46 -3.85 0.59
CA SER A 347 -10.56 -4.92 1.60
C SER A 347 -9.69 -6.13 1.25
N LEU A 348 -9.73 -6.58 -0.01
CA LEU A 348 -8.89 -7.68 -0.50
C LEU A 348 -7.40 -7.34 -0.43
N ARG A 349 -7.02 -6.08 -0.68
CA ARG A 349 -5.65 -5.61 -0.49
C ARG A 349 -5.22 -5.63 0.97
N PHE A 350 -6.07 -5.20 1.91
CA PHE A 350 -5.77 -5.31 3.34
C PHE A 350 -5.57 -6.76 3.77
N PHE A 351 -6.38 -7.67 3.27
CA PHE A 351 -6.20 -9.10 3.50
C PHE A 351 -4.82 -9.58 3.02
N GLY A 352 -4.39 -9.14 1.83
CA GLY A 352 -3.03 -9.40 1.34
C GLY A 352 -1.93 -8.78 2.20
N ASN A 353 -2.15 -7.57 2.73
CA ASN A 353 -1.21 -6.90 3.65
C ASN A 353 -1.06 -7.63 4.99
N ILE A 354 -2.07 -8.40 5.41
CA ILE A 354 -2.02 -9.23 6.61
C ILE A 354 -1.25 -10.53 6.33
N ILE A 355 -1.63 -11.25 5.28
CA ILE A 355 -1.05 -12.56 4.97
C ILE A 355 0.40 -12.45 4.50
N GLY A 356 0.70 -11.44 3.66
CA GLY A 356 2.02 -11.29 3.04
C GLY A 356 3.18 -11.28 4.03
N PRO A 357 3.20 -10.38 5.02
CA PRO A 357 4.28 -10.32 6.01
C PRO A 357 4.43 -11.59 6.84
N VAL A 358 3.32 -12.20 7.26
CA VAL A 358 3.34 -13.48 7.99
C VAL A 358 3.95 -14.58 7.14
N MET A 359 3.48 -14.71 5.89
CA MET A 359 4.01 -15.69 4.94
C MET A 359 5.52 -15.47 4.70
N GLY A 360 5.93 -14.19 4.48
CA GLY A 360 7.33 -13.85 4.28
C GLY A 360 8.20 -14.18 5.47
N GLY A 361 7.76 -13.85 6.69
CA GLY A 361 8.44 -14.17 7.93
C GLY A 361 8.57 -15.69 8.17
N LEU A 362 7.49 -16.44 7.97
CA LEU A 362 7.48 -17.90 8.14
C LEU A 362 8.36 -18.60 7.10
N ILE A 363 8.16 -18.29 5.80
CA ILE A 363 8.95 -18.92 4.72
C ILE A 363 10.44 -18.60 4.88
N SER A 364 10.79 -17.34 5.20
CA SER A 364 12.20 -17.00 5.39
C SER A 364 12.82 -17.73 6.59
N GLY A 365 12.08 -17.88 7.66
CA GLY A 365 12.53 -18.56 8.88
C GLY A 365 12.80 -20.05 8.70
N TYR A 366 12.00 -20.74 7.91
CA TYR A 366 12.16 -22.18 7.67
C TYR A 366 13.01 -22.52 6.43
N PHE A 367 12.89 -21.73 5.36
CA PHE A 367 13.47 -22.04 4.05
C PHE A 367 14.47 -21.00 3.54
N GLY A 368 14.69 -19.92 4.32
CA GLY A 368 15.61 -18.84 3.97
C GLY A 368 15.01 -17.78 3.02
N PHE A 369 15.78 -16.72 2.80
CA PHE A 369 15.34 -15.56 2.03
C PHE A 369 15.01 -15.88 0.56
N SER A 370 15.82 -16.74 -0.08
CA SER A 370 15.61 -17.16 -1.48
C SER A 370 14.23 -17.75 -1.72
N ALA A 371 13.74 -18.56 -0.77
CA ALA A 371 12.42 -19.18 -0.86
C ALA A 371 11.29 -18.14 -0.89
N VAL A 372 11.43 -17.02 -0.16
CA VAL A 372 10.42 -15.94 -0.19
C VAL A 372 10.37 -15.29 -1.58
N PHE A 373 11.51 -15.00 -2.18
CA PHE A 373 11.56 -14.43 -3.52
C PHE A 373 10.98 -15.37 -4.59
N VAL A 374 11.32 -16.66 -4.50
CA VAL A 374 10.77 -17.69 -5.40
C VAL A 374 9.25 -17.81 -5.23
N THR A 375 8.76 -17.90 -4.01
CA THR A 375 7.32 -17.98 -3.72
C THR A 375 6.59 -16.74 -4.22
N THR A 376 7.15 -15.56 -3.98
CA THR A 376 6.60 -14.28 -4.48
C THR A 376 6.53 -14.25 -6.00
N SER A 377 7.60 -14.68 -6.68
CA SER A 377 7.65 -14.83 -8.14
C SER A 377 6.55 -15.74 -8.64
N LEU A 378 6.41 -16.93 -8.06
CA LEU A 378 5.38 -17.92 -8.43
C LEU A 378 3.97 -17.37 -8.22
N LEU A 379 3.69 -16.68 -7.12
CA LEU A 379 2.39 -16.05 -6.86
C LEU A 379 2.02 -15.00 -7.94
N LEU A 380 2.98 -14.20 -8.39
CA LEU A 380 2.74 -13.19 -9.42
C LEU A 380 2.57 -13.83 -10.81
N ILE A 381 3.37 -14.83 -11.15
CA ILE A 381 3.21 -15.60 -12.39
C ILE A 381 1.85 -16.31 -12.40
N LEU A 382 1.46 -16.96 -11.29
CA LEU A 382 0.17 -17.60 -11.13
C LEU A 382 -0.98 -16.59 -11.29
N SER A 383 -0.86 -15.41 -10.70
CA SER A 383 -1.83 -14.32 -10.86
C SER A 383 -1.97 -13.90 -12.33
N GLY A 384 -0.85 -13.79 -13.06
CA GLY A 384 -0.83 -13.51 -14.50
C GLY A 384 -1.50 -14.62 -15.32
N LEU A 385 -1.23 -15.89 -15.00
CA LEU A 385 -1.85 -17.05 -15.65
C LEU A 385 -3.35 -17.11 -15.42
N ILE A 386 -3.80 -16.91 -14.17
CA ILE A 386 -5.23 -16.88 -13.83
C ILE A 386 -5.95 -15.79 -14.64
N LEU A 387 -5.36 -14.59 -14.71
CA LEU A 387 -5.96 -13.48 -15.47
C LEU A 387 -5.96 -13.74 -16.98
N LEU A 388 -4.90 -14.33 -17.53
CA LEU A 388 -4.81 -14.72 -18.94
C LEU A 388 -5.90 -15.76 -19.29
N LEU A 389 -6.07 -16.77 -18.46
CA LEU A 389 -7.10 -17.79 -18.66
C LEU A 389 -8.51 -17.20 -18.58
N ALA A 390 -8.76 -16.30 -17.64
CA ALA A 390 -10.05 -15.59 -17.52
C ALA A 390 -10.34 -14.74 -18.77
N MET A 391 -9.35 -14.04 -19.29
CA MET A 391 -9.47 -13.26 -20.51
C MET A 391 -9.79 -14.12 -21.73
N ASN A 392 -9.06 -15.22 -21.92
CA ASN A 392 -9.25 -16.13 -23.08
C ASN A 392 -10.66 -16.78 -23.05
N ARG A 393 -11.13 -17.23 -21.89
CA ARG A 393 -12.49 -17.79 -21.72
C ARG A 393 -13.56 -16.76 -22.08
N HIS A 394 -13.42 -15.53 -21.62
CA HIS A 394 -14.36 -14.45 -21.93
C HIS A 394 -14.43 -14.15 -23.43
N THR A 395 -13.28 -14.11 -24.11
CA THR A 395 -13.21 -13.87 -25.56
C THR A 395 -13.85 -15.02 -26.36
N GLN A 396 -13.65 -16.27 -25.95
CA GLN A 396 -14.28 -17.43 -26.58
C GLN A 396 -15.81 -17.40 -26.45
N VAL A 397 -16.33 -17.13 -25.24
CA VAL A 397 -17.79 -17.05 -25.00
C VAL A 397 -18.41 -15.91 -25.78
N ALA A 398 -17.73 -14.75 -25.87
CA ALA A 398 -18.21 -13.62 -26.68
C ALA A 398 -18.21 -13.96 -28.19
N GLY A 399 -17.20 -14.67 -28.70
CA GLY A 399 -17.14 -15.16 -30.09
C GLY A 399 -18.27 -16.12 -30.44
N ILE A 400 -18.51 -17.12 -29.58
CA ILE A 400 -19.58 -18.10 -29.77
C ILE A 400 -20.97 -17.42 -29.77
N ASN A 401 -21.19 -16.41 -28.93
CA ASN A 401 -22.43 -15.66 -28.90
C ASN A 401 -22.66 -14.80 -30.15
N LEU A 402 -21.60 -14.30 -30.77
CA LEU A 402 -21.65 -13.56 -32.03
C LEU A 402 -21.96 -14.48 -33.21
N GLU A 403 -21.39 -15.68 -33.24
CA GLU A 403 -21.70 -16.70 -34.27
C GLU A 403 -23.15 -17.18 -34.18
N LYS A 404 -23.66 -17.47 -32.96
CA LYS A 404 -25.07 -17.85 -32.77
C LYS A 404 -26.06 -16.74 -33.18
N LYS A 405 -25.67 -15.47 -33.08
CA LYS A 405 -26.50 -14.35 -33.57
C LYS A 405 -26.44 -14.15 -35.10
N ARG A 406 -25.47 -14.72 -35.77
CA ARG A 406 -25.30 -14.64 -37.24
C ARG A 406 -25.89 -15.82 -38.01
N MET A 407 -26.27 -16.92 -37.32
CA MET A 407 -27.01 -17.99 -37.97
C MET A 407 -28.49 -17.57 -38.13
N PRO A 408 -28.98 -17.40 -39.36
CA PRO A 408 -30.42 -17.19 -39.57
C PRO A 408 -31.16 -18.48 -39.20
N LEU A 409 -32.35 -18.31 -38.60
CA LEU A 409 -33.33 -19.39 -38.39
C LEU A 409 -33.81 -19.95 -39.73
#